data_0399dc7cccd900e28ad36f29712e92aa
#
_entry.id   0399dc7cccd900e28ad36f29712e92aa
#
_cell.length_a   1.000
_cell.length_b   1.000
_cell.length_c   1.000
_cell.angle_alpha   90.00
_cell.angle_beta   90.00
_cell.angle_gamma   90.00
#
_symmetry.space_group_name_H-M   'P 1'
#
loop_
_entity.id
_entity.type
_entity.pdbx_description
1 polymer ?
#
loop_
_entity_poly.entity_id
_entity_poly.type
_entity_poly.pdbx_seq_one_letter_code
_entity_poly.pdbx_strand_id
1 'polypeptide(L)'
;MKYIFLFLIVIYNLTYVHLYTAEIDIQTKKEIISKLKYLRTSKISNYSGPTINKPKLSIIIPILNGEDYVSPLVSSIQLQTMKELEIIFVDDFSTDSTYKRLLKAQKKDSRIKIIKNKKNRGIMYSRLYGALQSIGNYVTFIDSDDLYINNELFETAYNLAVEKDLDLIQYEYVGSTFDKKETYDYLFAYLSKEKYDKIVYPPDVKKILFGQRENQGGSGIVYDKLYSRDLINKMADFLGGDLVNIHLIFMEDFLISFAAFRTADSFMLMKFFGVWHWNSNPNGMTSKVSEIEEENFVYPEYSNKKIGDYLTIWEKLFEFTEDSPDDGIFRLNILYILIVGRDLRKIFSLSYHYEKLLNICHRFYNWKYITPEIKMQLSIYCKQAVELSIPMRKKYALFYE
;
A
#
# COMPACT_ATOMS: atom_id res chain seq x y z
N MET A 1 27.41 -13.11 16.95
CA MET A 1 27.70 -12.47 15.65
C MET A 1 26.90 -13.05 14.49
N LYS A 2 26.83 -14.37 14.26
CA LYS A 2 26.03 -14.97 13.17
C LYS A 2 24.52 -14.61 13.22
N TYR A 3 23.94 -14.54 14.41
CA TYR A 3 22.53 -14.16 14.62
C TYR A 3 22.25 -12.66 14.48
N ILE A 4 23.23 -11.79 14.75
CA ILE A 4 23.13 -10.35 14.52
C ILE A 4 23.16 -10.05 13.01
N PHE A 5 23.91 -10.82 12.23
CA PHE A 5 23.98 -10.67 10.78
C PHE A 5 22.70 -11.17 10.08
N LEU A 6 22.14 -12.30 10.51
CA LEU A 6 20.81 -12.76 10.07
C LEU A 6 19.72 -11.73 10.45
N PHE A 7 19.88 -11.10 11.58
CA PHE A 7 18.97 -10.12 12.15
C PHE A 7 18.97 -8.78 11.41
N LEU A 8 20.15 -8.30 10.98
CA LEU A 8 20.27 -7.12 10.12
C LEU A 8 19.68 -7.37 8.73
N ILE A 9 19.79 -8.60 8.21
CA ILE A 9 19.14 -9.01 6.95
C ILE A 9 17.61 -8.99 7.09
N VAL A 10 17.05 -9.43 8.20
CA VAL A 10 15.61 -9.41 8.47
C VAL A 10 15.07 -7.99 8.58
N ILE A 11 15.83 -7.05 9.18
CA ILE A 11 15.43 -5.64 9.29
C ILE A 11 15.44 -4.93 7.94
N TYR A 12 16.49 -5.17 7.17
CA TYR A 12 16.60 -4.64 5.80
C TYR A 12 15.49 -5.18 4.90
N ASN A 13 14.96 -6.38 5.23
CA ASN A 13 13.94 -7.09 4.49
C ASN A 13 12.50 -6.74 4.85
N LEU A 14 12.25 -6.09 5.98
CA LEU A 14 10.89 -5.78 6.46
C LEU A 14 10.51 -4.31 6.31
N THR A 15 11.45 -3.39 6.33
CA THR A 15 11.19 -1.97 6.04
C THR A 15 11.19 -1.65 4.55
N TYR A 16 11.86 -2.49 3.77
CA TYR A 16 11.78 -2.56 2.33
C TYR A 16 11.54 -4.03 2.01
N VAL A 17 10.30 -4.41 1.71
CA VAL A 17 10.04 -5.60 0.91
C VAL A 17 11.17 -5.67 -0.12
N HIS A 18 11.77 -6.82 -0.38
CA HIS A 18 12.92 -7.02 -1.27
C HIS A 18 12.67 -6.52 -2.70
N LEU A 19 12.39 -5.25 -2.83
CA LEU A 19 12.37 -4.54 -4.08
C LEU A 19 13.79 -4.01 -4.27
N TYR A 20 14.60 -4.73 -5.04
CA TYR A 20 15.84 -4.15 -5.50
C TYR A 20 15.49 -2.98 -6.41
N THR A 21 16.01 -1.81 -6.09
CA THR A 21 16.11 -0.77 -7.09
C THR A 21 17.12 -1.27 -8.13
N ALA A 22 16.63 -1.74 -9.26
CA ALA A 22 17.48 -2.01 -10.41
C ALA A 22 17.58 -0.73 -11.23
N GLU A 23 18.75 -0.48 -11.76
CA GLU A 23 18.93 0.56 -12.77
C GLU A 23 18.09 0.18 -14.00
N ILE A 24 17.18 1.05 -14.35
CA ILE A 24 16.45 0.96 -15.62
C ILE A 24 17.43 1.36 -16.71
N ASP A 25 17.51 0.59 -17.79
CA ASP A 25 18.37 0.94 -18.93
C ASP A 25 18.03 2.33 -19.48
N ILE A 26 19.02 2.97 -20.07
CA ILE A 26 18.93 4.37 -20.51
C ILE A 26 17.79 4.59 -21.52
N GLN A 27 17.53 3.62 -22.41
CA GLN A 27 16.50 3.74 -23.42
C GLN A 27 15.10 3.68 -22.79
N THR A 28 14.84 2.68 -21.97
CA THR A 28 13.59 2.54 -21.21
C THR A 28 13.34 3.76 -20.31
N LYS A 29 14.38 4.28 -19.65
CA LYS A 29 14.30 5.50 -18.84
C LYS A 29 13.84 6.70 -19.69
N LYS A 30 14.40 6.92 -20.88
CA LYS A 30 14.01 8.00 -21.77
C LYS A 30 12.54 7.88 -22.21
N GLU A 31 12.11 6.67 -22.53
CA GLU A 31 10.73 6.40 -22.96
C GLU A 31 9.72 6.70 -21.84
N ILE A 32 10.00 6.24 -20.61
CA ILE A 32 9.17 6.52 -19.43
C ILE A 32 9.10 8.03 -19.18
N ILE A 33 10.23 8.74 -19.16
CA ILE A 33 10.27 10.20 -18.95
C ILE A 33 9.50 10.93 -20.02
N SER A 34 9.66 10.56 -21.29
CA SER A 34 8.91 11.15 -22.39
C SER A 34 7.41 10.98 -22.22
N LYS A 35 6.99 9.78 -21.83
CA LYS A 35 5.58 9.47 -21.57
C LYS A 35 5.02 10.25 -20.38
N LEU A 36 5.75 10.35 -19.28
CA LEU A 36 5.35 11.12 -18.11
C LEU A 36 5.16 12.61 -18.43
N LYS A 37 6.09 13.20 -19.20
CA LYS A 37 5.96 14.59 -19.71
C LYS A 37 4.72 14.78 -20.55
N TYR A 38 4.45 13.85 -21.46
CA TYR A 38 3.24 13.86 -22.29
C TYR A 38 1.98 13.78 -21.42
N LEU A 39 1.90 12.81 -20.51
CA LEU A 39 0.71 12.57 -19.69
C LEU A 39 0.39 13.77 -18.79
N ARG A 40 1.40 14.42 -18.19
CA ARG A 40 1.21 15.58 -17.31
C ARG A 40 0.57 16.77 -18.01
N THR A 41 0.79 16.93 -19.29
CA THR A 41 0.19 18.01 -20.12
C THR A 41 -1.03 17.57 -20.91
N SER A 42 -1.38 16.29 -20.82
CA SER A 42 -2.47 15.70 -21.60
C SER A 42 -3.84 16.18 -21.12
N LYS A 43 -4.74 16.29 -22.09
CA LYS A 43 -6.16 16.57 -21.84
C LYS A 43 -6.97 15.32 -22.08
N ILE A 44 -7.96 15.08 -21.24
CA ILE A 44 -8.90 13.98 -21.39
C ILE A 44 -9.58 14.08 -22.76
N SER A 45 -9.47 13.02 -23.55
CA SER A 45 -10.12 12.88 -24.86
C SER A 45 -11.57 12.42 -24.72
N ASN A 46 -12.38 12.65 -25.73
CA ASN A 46 -13.70 12.05 -25.79
C ASN A 46 -13.54 10.54 -26.06
N TYR A 47 -14.13 9.72 -25.22
CA TYR A 47 -14.19 8.28 -25.44
C TYR A 47 -15.23 7.97 -26.52
N SER A 48 -14.80 7.36 -27.60
CA SER A 48 -15.64 7.01 -28.77
C SER A 48 -15.90 5.50 -28.88
N GLY A 49 -15.51 4.73 -27.86
CA GLY A 49 -15.73 3.30 -27.82
C GLY A 49 -17.16 2.90 -27.45
N PRO A 50 -17.46 1.61 -27.46
CA PRO A 50 -18.80 1.10 -27.13
C PRO A 50 -19.14 1.33 -25.65
N THR A 51 -20.45 1.32 -25.35
CA THR A 51 -20.94 1.26 -23.97
C THR A 51 -20.52 -0.06 -23.33
N ILE A 52 -19.88 0.00 -22.20
CA ILE A 52 -19.37 -1.18 -21.49
C ILE A 52 -20.39 -1.60 -20.42
N ASN A 53 -21.19 -2.63 -20.72
CA ASN A 53 -22.16 -3.20 -19.79
C ASN A 53 -21.56 -4.28 -18.88
N LYS A 54 -20.50 -4.95 -19.34
CA LYS A 54 -19.77 -5.99 -18.63
C LYS A 54 -18.28 -5.70 -18.70
N PRO A 55 -17.76 -4.85 -17.81
CA PRO A 55 -16.32 -4.56 -17.79
C PRO A 55 -15.53 -5.80 -17.39
N LYS A 56 -14.39 -5.99 -18.03
CA LYS A 56 -13.40 -7.00 -17.66
C LYS A 56 -12.66 -6.59 -16.39
N LEU A 57 -12.32 -5.30 -16.30
CA LEU A 57 -11.51 -4.74 -15.22
C LEU A 57 -12.14 -3.46 -14.66
N SER A 58 -12.20 -3.34 -13.33
CA SER A 58 -12.56 -2.13 -12.61
C SER A 58 -11.31 -1.49 -12.00
N ILE A 59 -11.11 -0.20 -12.26
CA ILE A 59 -10.02 0.60 -11.72
C ILE A 59 -10.59 1.49 -10.61
N ILE A 60 -10.12 1.30 -9.39
CA ILE A 60 -10.59 2.03 -8.22
C ILE A 60 -9.60 3.12 -7.85
N ILE A 61 -10.06 4.35 -7.80
CA ILE A 61 -9.23 5.55 -7.62
C ILE A 61 -9.78 6.38 -6.46
N PRO A 62 -9.25 6.21 -5.25
CA PRO A 62 -9.56 7.13 -4.17
C PRO A 62 -8.94 8.50 -4.48
N ILE A 63 -9.68 9.57 -4.22
CA ILE A 63 -9.19 10.93 -4.47
C ILE A 63 -9.70 11.90 -3.41
N LEU A 64 -8.81 12.75 -2.90
CA LEU A 64 -9.09 13.84 -1.99
C LEU A 64 -8.24 15.05 -2.35
N ASN A 65 -8.88 16.16 -2.75
CA ASN A 65 -8.17 17.39 -3.13
C ASN A 65 -7.06 17.15 -4.17
N GLY A 66 -7.40 16.42 -5.23
CA GLY A 66 -6.48 15.99 -6.29
C GLY A 66 -6.83 16.57 -7.66
N GLU A 67 -7.32 17.82 -7.70
CA GLU A 67 -7.83 18.42 -8.96
C GLU A 67 -6.82 18.37 -10.10
N ASP A 68 -5.53 18.49 -9.85
CA ASP A 68 -4.49 18.49 -10.88
C ASP A 68 -4.15 17.09 -11.40
N TYR A 69 -4.49 16.04 -10.68
CA TYR A 69 -4.16 14.65 -11.02
C TYR A 69 -5.23 13.99 -11.91
N VAL A 70 -6.47 14.51 -11.91
CA VAL A 70 -7.59 13.90 -12.67
C VAL A 70 -7.26 13.76 -14.16
N SER A 71 -6.74 14.80 -14.79
CA SER A 71 -6.50 14.77 -16.24
C SER A 71 -5.34 13.84 -16.65
N PRO A 72 -4.16 13.92 -16.04
CA PRO A 72 -3.06 12.99 -16.32
C PRO A 72 -3.44 11.52 -16.14
N LEU A 73 -4.07 11.18 -15.02
CA LEU A 73 -4.45 9.81 -14.71
C LEU A 73 -5.50 9.28 -15.69
N VAL A 74 -6.57 10.01 -15.96
CA VAL A 74 -7.59 9.59 -16.94
C VAL A 74 -6.96 9.42 -18.33
N SER A 75 -6.05 10.33 -18.73
CA SER A 75 -5.35 10.20 -20.01
C SER A 75 -4.49 8.92 -20.07
N SER A 76 -3.81 8.54 -18.98
CA SER A 76 -3.03 7.29 -18.92
C SER A 76 -3.92 6.05 -19.06
N ILE A 77 -5.12 6.08 -18.50
CA ILE A 77 -6.12 5.00 -18.61
C ILE A 77 -6.70 4.94 -20.04
N GLN A 78 -6.97 6.09 -20.65
CA GLN A 78 -7.48 6.14 -22.03
C GLN A 78 -6.50 5.57 -23.07
N LEU A 79 -5.21 5.61 -22.78
CA LEU A 79 -4.17 5.01 -23.63
C LEU A 79 -4.09 3.49 -23.54
N GLN A 80 -4.71 2.84 -22.55
CA GLN A 80 -4.69 1.39 -22.43
C GLN A 80 -5.34 0.71 -23.65
N THR A 81 -4.75 -0.41 -24.08
CA THR A 81 -5.27 -1.22 -25.21
C THR A 81 -6.61 -1.84 -24.86
N MET A 82 -6.77 -2.36 -23.65
CA MET A 82 -8.04 -2.86 -23.12
C MET A 82 -9.06 -1.73 -23.02
N LYS A 83 -10.23 -1.90 -23.62
CA LYS A 83 -11.31 -0.90 -23.59
C LYS A 83 -12.45 -1.26 -22.64
N GLU A 84 -12.61 -2.53 -22.28
CA GLU A 84 -13.66 -3.05 -21.39
C GLU A 84 -13.36 -2.73 -19.93
N LEU A 85 -13.23 -1.44 -19.64
CA LEU A 85 -12.88 -0.89 -18.33
C LEU A 85 -14.08 -0.21 -17.69
N GLU A 86 -14.14 -0.32 -16.37
CA GLU A 86 -14.91 0.52 -15.47
C GLU A 86 -13.93 1.36 -14.65
N ILE A 87 -14.10 2.68 -14.61
CA ILE A 87 -13.21 3.62 -13.94
C ILE A 87 -14.00 4.28 -12.79
N ILE A 88 -13.69 3.93 -11.55
CA ILE A 88 -14.44 4.40 -10.39
C ILE A 88 -13.57 5.36 -9.58
N PHE A 89 -13.90 6.64 -9.63
CA PHE A 89 -13.36 7.62 -8.70
C PHE A 89 -14.20 7.64 -7.42
N VAL A 90 -13.55 7.52 -6.27
CA VAL A 90 -14.17 7.71 -4.97
C VAL A 90 -13.66 9.02 -4.38
N ASP A 91 -14.44 10.09 -4.55
CA ASP A 91 -14.16 11.42 -4.00
C ASP A 91 -14.45 11.42 -2.49
N ASP A 92 -13.38 11.41 -1.70
CA ASP A 92 -13.45 11.34 -0.24
C ASP A 92 -13.67 12.71 0.42
N PHE A 93 -14.68 13.45 -0.07
CA PHE A 93 -15.05 14.76 0.43
C PHE A 93 -14.10 15.89 0.05
N SER A 94 -13.68 15.96 -1.23
CA SER A 94 -12.85 17.06 -1.73
C SER A 94 -13.52 18.43 -1.59
N THR A 95 -12.71 19.44 -1.24
CA THR A 95 -13.08 20.83 -1.05
C THR A 95 -12.58 21.77 -2.16
N ASP A 96 -11.66 21.28 -2.99
CA ASP A 96 -11.14 21.97 -4.17
C ASP A 96 -12.00 21.73 -5.43
N SER A 97 -11.48 21.95 -6.62
CA SER A 97 -12.19 21.70 -7.88
C SER A 97 -12.20 20.23 -8.33
N THR A 98 -11.72 19.27 -7.52
CA THR A 98 -11.64 17.85 -7.89
C THR A 98 -12.98 17.31 -8.41
N TYR A 99 -14.06 17.44 -7.63
CA TYR A 99 -15.37 16.92 -8.03
C TYR A 99 -15.87 17.53 -9.34
N LYS A 100 -15.63 18.84 -9.54
CA LYS A 100 -16.00 19.53 -10.80
C LYS A 100 -15.19 18.98 -11.99
N ARG A 101 -13.91 18.67 -11.80
CA ARG A 101 -13.05 18.07 -12.83
C ARG A 101 -13.46 16.64 -13.14
N LEU A 102 -13.83 15.85 -12.14
CA LEU A 102 -14.37 14.49 -12.29
C LEU A 102 -15.65 14.48 -13.12
N LEU A 103 -16.60 15.39 -12.84
CA LEU A 103 -17.82 15.53 -13.65
C LEU A 103 -17.54 15.89 -15.12
N LYS A 104 -16.52 16.71 -15.39
CA LYS A 104 -16.08 17.00 -16.76
C LYS A 104 -15.43 15.79 -17.43
N ALA A 105 -14.66 15.00 -16.68
CA ALA A 105 -14.05 13.77 -17.16
C ALA A 105 -15.13 12.73 -17.51
N GLN A 106 -16.11 12.54 -16.66
CA GLN A 106 -17.25 11.62 -16.88
C GLN A 106 -18.07 11.98 -18.14
N LYS A 107 -18.25 13.27 -18.43
CA LYS A 107 -18.91 13.70 -19.66
C LYS A 107 -18.12 13.34 -20.93
N LYS A 108 -16.82 13.19 -20.83
CA LYS A 108 -15.93 12.83 -21.93
C LYS A 108 -15.70 11.33 -22.07
N ASP A 109 -15.75 10.61 -20.97
CA ASP A 109 -15.53 9.16 -20.93
C ASP A 109 -16.63 8.49 -20.09
N SER A 110 -17.56 7.83 -20.78
CA SER A 110 -18.73 7.18 -20.18
C SER A 110 -18.39 5.99 -19.28
N ARG A 111 -17.14 5.51 -19.30
CA ARG A 111 -16.66 4.44 -18.42
C ARG A 111 -16.40 4.95 -17.01
N ILE A 112 -16.32 6.29 -16.83
CA ILE A 112 -16.05 6.91 -15.53
C ILE A 112 -17.33 6.94 -14.69
N LYS A 113 -17.24 6.37 -13.50
CA LYS A 113 -18.24 6.48 -12.43
C LYS A 113 -17.64 7.28 -11.28
N ILE A 114 -18.49 8.06 -10.60
CA ILE A 114 -18.06 8.89 -9.47
C ILE A 114 -18.89 8.53 -8.25
N ILE A 115 -18.22 8.12 -7.20
CA ILE A 115 -18.81 7.96 -5.87
C ILE A 115 -18.31 9.13 -5.03
N LYS A 116 -19.24 9.86 -4.40
CA LYS A 116 -18.88 10.98 -3.53
C LYS A 116 -19.25 10.68 -2.08
N ASN A 117 -18.25 10.64 -1.21
CA ASN A 117 -18.47 10.48 0.22
C ASN A 117 -19.09 11.76 0.82
N LYS A 118 -20.01 11.59 1.77
CA LYS A 118 -20.66 12.71 2.48
C LYS A 118 -19.75 13.36 3.53
N LYS A 119 -18.64 12.72 3.89
CA LYS A 119 -17.58 13.17 4.79
C LYS A 119 -16.29 12.43 4.44
N ASN A 120 -15.15 12.92 4.89
CA ASN A 120 -13.89 12.20 4.75
C ASN A 120 -13.95 10.89 5.57
N ARG A 121 -13.82 9.75 4.89
CA ARG A 121 -13.88 8.39 5.44
C ARG A 121 -12.51 7.71 5.50
N GLY A 122 -11.51 8.32 4.87
CA GLY A 122 -10.17 7.78 4.73
C GLY A 122 -9.99 6.93 3.47
N ILE A 123 -8.74 6.76 3.09
CA ILE A 123 -8.36 6.13 1.83
C ILE A 123 -8.70 4.63 1.82
N MET A 124 -8.54 3.92 2.94
CA MET A 124 -8.90 2.51 3.06
C MET A 124 -10.38 2.28 2.76
N TYR A 125 -11.25 3.05 3.41
CA TYR A 125 -12.70 2.99 3.14
C TYR A 125 -12.98 3.24 1.67
N SER A 126 -12.41 4.28 1.09
CA SER A 126 -12.67 4.69 -0.29
C SER A 126 -12.23 3.62 -1.29
N ARG A 127 -11.10 2.94 -1.06
CA ARG A 127 -10.63 1.81 -1.87
C ARG A 127 -11.60 0.62 -1.78
N LEU A 128 -11.86 0.12 -0.59
CA LEU A 128 -12.69 -1.07 -0.40
C LEU A 128 -14.15 -0.83 -0.80
N TYR A 129 -14.71 0.35 -0.46
CA TYR A 129 -16.06 0.69 -0.87
C TYR A 129 -16.19 0.80 -2.39
N GLY A 130 -15.23 1.45 -3.06
CA GLY A 130 -15.20 1.51 -4.53
C GLY A 130 -15.10 0.12 -5.16
N ALA A 131 -14.26 -0.77 -4.61
CA ALA A 131 -14.10 -2.14 -5.08
C ALA A 131 -15.38 -2.96 -4.92
N LEU A 132 -16.09 -2.82 -3.80
CA LEU A 132 -17.36 -3.51 -3.56
C LEU A 132 -18.52 -2.96 -4.43
N GLN A 133 -18.46 -1.70 -4.87
CA GLN A 133 -19.44 -1.13 -5.79
C GLN A 133 -19.12 -1.41 -7.26
N SER A 134 -17.98 -1.98 -7.56
CA SER A 134 -17.54 -2.25 -8.93
C SER A 134 -18.05 -3.60 -9.44
N ILE A 135 -18.10 -3.78 -10.77
CA ILE A 135 -18.72 -4.94 -11.42
C ILE A 135 -17.78 -5.69 -12.37
N GLY A 136 -16.52 -5.25 -12.52
CA GLY A 136 -15.52 -5.94 -13.34
C GLY A 136 -15.15 -7.32 -12.79
N ASN A 137 -14.73 -8.23 -13.68
CA ASN A 137 -14.28 -9.55 -13.26
C ASN A 137 -13.01 -9.50 -12.39
N TYR A 138 -12.15 -8.52 -12.67
CA TYR A 138 -11.00 -8.18 -11.87
C TYR A 138 -11.08 -6.73 -11.41
N VAL A 139 -10.33 -6.41 -10.36
CA VAL A 139 -10.22 -5.07 -9.78
C VAL A 139 -8.74 -4.72 -9.66
N THR A 140 -8.41 -3.45 -9.88
CA THR A 140 -7.10 -2.88 -9.53
C THR A 140 -7.29 -1.55 -8.81
N PHE A 141 -6.33 -1.18 -8.00
CA PHE A 141 -6.28 0.11 -7.33
C PHE A 141 -5.19 0.98 -7.93
N ILE A 142 -5.34 2.28 -7.88
CA ILE A 142 -4.28 3.24 -8.18
C ILE A 142 -4.51 4.52 -7.38
N ASP A 143 -3.44 5.15 -6.92
CA ASP A 143 -3.52 6.45 -6.28
C ASP A 143 -3.73 7.56 -7.32
N SER A 144 -4.42 8.61 -6.94
CA SER A 144 -4.82 9.65 -7.90
C SER A 144 -3.65 10.42 -8.52
N ASP A 145 -2.48 10.44 -7.86
CA ASP A 145 -1.26 11.09 -8.30
C ASP A 145 -0.28 10.18 -9.07
N ASP A 146 -0.62 8.90 -9.22
CA ASP A 146 0.13 7.91 -9.98
C ASP A 146 -0.36 7.79 -11.43
N LEU A 147 0.44 7.15 -12.30
CA LEU A 147 0.12 7.02 -13.73
C LEU A 147 0.43 5.61 -14.25
N TYR A 148 -0.41 5.14 -15.19
CA TYR A 148 -0.09 3.94 -15.97
C TYR A 148 0.88 4.30 -17.09
N ILE A 149 2.05 3.66 -17.10
CA ILE A 149 3.13 3.93 -18.07
C ILE A 149 3.21 2.92 -19.19
N ASN A 150 2.56 1.78 -19.08
CA ASN A 150 2.48 0.80 -20.17
C ASN A 150 1.02 0.68 -20.65
N ASN A 151 0.82 0.82 -21.95
CA ASN A 151 -0.52 0.79 -22.55
C ASN A 151 -1.13 -0.62 -22.61
N GLU A 152 -0.32 -1.66 -22.57
CA GLU A 152 -0.73 -3.06 -22.69
C GLU A 152 -0.89 -3.75 -21.32
N LEU A 153 -0.64 -3.02 -20.22
CA LEU A 153 -0.67 -3.59 -18.87
C LEU A 153 -1.95 -4.38 -18.58
N PHE A 154 -3.09 -3.73 -18.77
CA PHE A 154 -4.36 -4.34 -18.38
C PHE A 154 -4.72 -5.54 -19.25
N GLU A 155 -4.49 -5.44 -20.55
CA GLU A 155 -4.77 -6.54 -21.47
C GLU A 155 -3.88 -7.74 -21.19
N THR A 156 -2.58 -7.51 -20.98
CA THR A 156 -1.61 -8.57 -20.69
C THR A 156 -1.90 -9.23 -19.35
N ALA A 157 -2.06 -8.44 -18.27
CA ALA A 157 -2.30 -8.97 -16.94
C ALA A 157 -3.65 -9.68 -16.82
N TYR A 158 -4.71 -9.11 -17.40
CA TYR A 158 -6.05 -9.73 -17.42
C TYR A 158 -6.06 -11.05 -18.17
N ASN A 159 -5.52 -11.09 -19.37
CA ASN A 159 -5.50 -12.32 -20.18
C ASN A 159 -4.73 -13.42 -19.48
N LEU A 160 -3.58 -13.10 -18.87
CA LEU A 160 -2.79 -14.03 -18.10
C LEU A 160 -3.54 -14.54 -16.86
N ALA A 161 -4.21 -13.61 -16.14
CA ALA A 161 -4.99 -13.97 -14.95
C ALA A 161 -6.18 -14.89 -15.29
N VAL A 162 -6.86 -14.64 -16.40
CA VAL A 162 -7.98 -15.48 -16.87
C VAL A 162 -7.47 -16.83 -17.40
N GLU A 163 -6.41 -16.84 -18.21
CA GLU A 163 -5.83 -18.09 -18.76
C GLU A 163 -5.40 -19.06 -17.67
N LYS A 164 -4.85 -18.53 -16.59
CA LYS A 164 -4.28 -19.35 -15.49
C LYS A 164 -5.17 -19.44 -14.26
N ASP A 165 -6.38 -18.89 -14.34
CA ASP A 165 -7.36 -18.88 -13.24
C ASP A 165 -6.77 -18.33 -11.93
N LEU A 166 -6.20 -17.11 -11.99
CA LEU A 166 -5.51 -16.51 -10.88
C LEU A 166 -6.43 -15.60 -10.06
N ASP A 167 -6.37 -15.73 -8.74
CA ASP A 167 -6.99 -14.79 -7.81
C ASP A 167 -6.25 -13.46 -7.73
N LEU A 168 -4.90 -13.55 -7.72
CA LEU A 168 -4.04 -12.41 -7.53
C LEU A 168 -2.85 -12.45 -8.49
N ILE A 169 -2.70 -11.40 -9.29
CA ILE A 169 -1.51 -11.21 -10.11
C ILE A 169 -0.86 -9.88 -9.74
N GLN A 170 0.46 -9.89 -9.56
CA GLN A 170 1.26 -8.72 -9.28
C GLN A 170 2.16 -8.39 -10.46
N TYR A 171 2.34 -7.11 -10.74
CA TYR A 171 3.28 -6.59 -11.74
C TYR A 171 4.25 -5.61 -11.09
N GLU A 172 5.24 -5.18 -11.84
CA GLU A 172 6.27 -4.27 -11.35
C GLU A 172 5.86 -2.80 -11.52
N TYR A 173 6.43 -1.93 -10.72
CA TYR A 173 6.23 -0.49 -10.84
C TYR A 173 7.56 0.27 -10.84
N VAL A 174 7.50 1.50 -11.30
CA VAL A 174 8.63 2.42 -11.36
C VAL A 174 8.35 3.57 -10.41
N GLY A 175 9.28 3.84 -9.52
CA GLY A 175 9.23 5.01 -8.65
C GLY A 175 10.14 6.13 -9.14
N SER A 176 9.77 7.36 -8.85
CA SER A 176 10.66 8.49 -9.02
C SER A 176 10.65 9.43 -7.83
N THR A 177 11.83 9.95 -7.52
CA THR A 177 11.98 11.11 -6.64
C THR A 177 12.28 12.33 -7.52
N PHE A 178 11.63 13.44 -7.18
CA PHE A 178 11.95 14.73 -7.81
C PHE A 178 12.75 15.56 -6.83
N ASP A 179 13.74 16.27 -7.36
CA ASP A 179 14.20 17.46 -6.68
C ASP A 179 13.18 18.61 -6.90
N LYS A 180 13.39 19.74 -6.20
CA LYS A 180 12.56 20.96 -6.33
C LYS A 180 12.54 21.56 -7.75
N LYS A 181 13.34 21.00 -8.70
CA LYS A 181 13.48 21.47 -10.09
C LYS A 181 12.74 20.63 -11.12
N GLU A 182 11.87 19.70 -10.67
CA GLU A 182 11.11 18.78 -11.55
C GLU A 182 12.00 17.95 -12.51
N THR A 183 13.25 17.70 -12.13
CA THR A 183 14.11 16.80 -12.89
C THR A 183 13.86 15.36 -12.45
N TYR A 184 13.66 14.45 -13.43
CA TYR A 184 13.48 13.01 -13.18
C TYR A 184 14.82 12.34 -12.89
N ASP A 185 15.58 12.89 -11.92
CA ASP A 185 16.98 12.52 -11.73
C ASP A 185 17.15 11.10 -11.20
N TYR A 186 16.13 10.57 -10.51
CA TYR A 186 16.15 9.20 -9.99
C TYR A 186 14.87 8.46 -10.37
N LEU A 187 14.90 7.82 -11.52
CA LEU A 187 13.92 6.82 -11.91
C LEU A 187 14.50 5.45 -11.53
N PHE A 188 13.82 4.71 -10.69
CA PHE A 188 14.24 3.39 -10.26
C PHE A 188 13.09 2.40 -10.40
N ALA A 189 13.44 1.20 -10.83
CA ALA A 189 12.50 0.10 -10.91
C ALA A 189 12.47 -0.66 -9.59
N TYR A 190 11.29 -0.98 -9.14
CA TYR A 190 11.10 -1.95 -8.07
C TYR A 190 10.96 -3.32 -8.71
N LEU A 191 12.05 -4.08 -8.72
CA LEU A 191 12.11 -5.43 -9.25
C LEU A 191 12.03 -6.42 -8.09
N SER A 192 11.23 -7.45 -8.23
CA SER A 192 11.34 -8.61 -7.38
C SER A 192 12.60 -9.43 -7.76
N LYS A 193 13.34 -9.93 -6.79
CA LYS A 193 14.44 -10.90 -7.03
C LYS A 193 13.92 -12.26 -7.48
N GLU A 194 12.63 -12.43 -7.71
CA GLU A 194 11.95 -13.69 -7.59
C GLU A 194 11.51 -14.33 -8.89
N LYS A 195 10.97 -15.52 -8.74
CA LYS A 195 10.54 -16.34 -9.86
C LYS A 195 9.28 -15.77 -10.46
N TYR A 196 9.44 -14.98 -11.51
CA TYR A 196 8.37 -14.56 -12.37
C TYR A 196 7.67 -15.78 -12.98
N ASP A 197 6.39 -15.60 -13.31
CA ASP A 197 5.57 -16.55 -14.06
C ASP A 197 5.35 -17.90 -13.36
N LYS A 198 5.66 -17.98 -12.05
CA LYS A 198 5.35 -19.14 -11.22
C LYS A 198 4.06 -18.91 -10.44
N ILE A 199 3.11 -19.84 -10.56
CA ILE A 199 1.89 -19.82 -9.74
C ILE A 199 2.21 -20.35 -8.34
N VAL A 200 1.75 -19.62 -7.32
CA VAL A 200 1.86 -19.99 -5.91
C VAL A 200 0.48 -20.25 -5.35
N TYR A 201 0.32 -21.39 -4.69
CA TYR A 201 -0.93 -21.87 -4.08
C TYR A 201 -0.84 -21.91 -2.55
N PRO A 202 -1.97 -22.02 -1.82
CA PRO A 202 -1.95 -22.30 -0.39
C PRO A 202 -1.22 -23.62 -0.05
N PRO A 203 -0.50 -23.70 1.06
CA PRO A 203 -0.39 -22.69 2.10
C PRO A 203 0.64 -21.60 1.80
N ASP A 204 1.38 -21.69 0.71
CA ASP A 204 2.53 -20.83 0.43
C ASP A 204 2.13 -19.38 0.09
N VAL A 205 1.04 -19.16 -0.64
CA VAL A 205 0.53 -17.82 -0.94
C VAL A 205 0.25 -17.03 0.35
N LYS A 206 -0.25 -17.69 1.38
CA LYS A 206 -0.54 -17.05 2.69
C LYS A 206 0.69 -16.58 3.46
N LYS A 207 1.88 -17.00 3.02
CA LYS A 207 3.18 -16.69 3.65
C LYS A 207 3.98 -15.62 2.89
N ILE A 208 3.52 -15.21 1.71
CA ILE A 208 4.29 -14.36 0.78
C ILE A 208 4.68 -13.02 1.40
N LEU A 209 3.72 -12.30 1.98
CA LEU A 209 3.94 -10.92 2.42
C LEU A 209 4.92 -10.79 3.61
N PHE A 210 5.23 -11.88 4.31
CA PHE A 210 5.92 -11.84 5.60
C PHE A 210 7.29 -12.51 5.65
N GLY A 211 7.90 -12.77 4.50
CA GLY A 211 9.31 -13.15 4.42
C GLY A 211 9.67 -14.48 5.06
N GLN A 212 8.72 -15.38 5.31
CA GLN A 212 9.02 -16.72 5.81
C GLN A 212 9.65 -17.62 4.73
N ARG A 213 9.62 -17.20 3.48
CA ARG A 213 10.37 -17.81 2.39
C ARG A 213 11.14 -16.74 1.63
N GLU A 214 12.44 -16.82 1.69
CA GLU A 214 13.34 -16.22 0.73
C GLU A 214 12.83 -16.62 -0.64
N ASN A 215 12.32 -15.70 -1.47
CA ASN A 215 11.98 -15.91 -2.89
C ASN A 215 10.50 -15.98 -3.33
N GLN A 216 9.56 -15.26 -2.75
CA GLN A 216 8.19 -15.24 -3.27
C GLN A 216 7.50 -13.86 -3.46
N GLY A 217 8.27 -12.78 -3.49
CA GLY A 217 8.00 -11.48 -4.12
C GLY A 217 6.68 -10.75 -3.99
N GLY A 218 5.89 -10.93 -2.94
CA GLY A 218 4.70 -10.13 -2.75
C GLY A 218 5.00 -8.74 -2.17
N SER A 219 4.41 -7.69 -2.72
CA SER A 219 4.49 -6.32 -2.20
C SER A 219 3.35 -5.99 -1.23
N GLY A 220 3.62 -5.13 -0.26
CA GLY A 220 2.60 -4.58 0.65
C GLY A 220 1.77 -3.43 0.06
N ILE A 221 2.02 -3.04 -1.19
CA ILE A 221 1.31 -1.98 -1.89
C ILE A 221 0.11 -2.54 -2.68
N VAL A 222 -0.85 -1.72 -3.01
CA VAL A 222 -2.09 -2.17 -3.65
C VAL A 222 -2.16 -1.87 -5.15
N TYR A 223 -1.41 -0.87 -5.62
CA TYR A 223 -1.51 -0.37 -7.00
C TYR A 223 -0.72 -1.19 -8.04
N ASP A 224 0.00 -2.21 -7.61
CA ASP A 224 0.77 -3.12 -8.47
C ASP A 224 0.10 -4.48 -8.69
N LYS A 225 -1.21 -4.58 -8.50
CA LYS A 225 -1.93 -5.86 -8.53
C LYS A 225 -3.27 -5.79 -9.28
N LEU A 226 -3.66 -6.95 -9.85
CA LEU A 226 -5.04 -7.27 -10.19
C LEU A 226 -5.57 -8.31 -9.22
N TYR A 227 -6.78 -8.09 -8.72
CA TYR A 227 -7.50 -8.91 -7.76
C TYR A 227 -8.73 -9.49 -8.45
N SER A 228 -8.96 -10.81 -8.37
CA SER A 228 -10.22 -11.38 -8.86
C SER A 228 -11.42 -10.82 -8.09
N ARG A 229 -12.59 -10.82 -8.70
CA ARG A 229 -13.82 -10.38 -8.04
C ARG A 229 -14.10 -11.18 -6.78
N ASP A 230 -13.87 -12.49 -6.84
CA ASP A 230 -14.06 -13.38 -5.71
C ASP A 230 -13.08 -13.05 -4.58
N LEU A 231 -11.82 -12.78 -4.92
CA LEU A 231 -10.82 -12.35 -3.94
C LEU A 231 -11.22 -11.05 -3.23
N ILE A 232 -11.77 -10.05 -3.95
CA ILE A 232 -12.26 -8.80 -3.32
C ILE A 232 -13.33 -9.10 -2.26
N ASN A 233 -14.26 -10.01 -2.54
CA ASN A 233 -15.30 -10.39 -1.58
C ASN A 233 -14.69 -11.12 -0.37
N LYS A 234 -13.81 -12.10 -0.60
CA LYS A 234 -13.07 -12.82 0.46
C LYS A 234 -12.28 -11.84 1.36
N MET A 235 -11.61 -10.85 0.75
CA MET A 235 -10.87 -9.82 1.50
C MET A 235 -11.79 -8.96 2.37
N ALA A 236 -12.94 -8.53 1.83
CA ALA A 236 -13.90 -7.72 2.58
C ALA A 236 -14.49 -8.48 3.78
N ASP A 237 -14.82 -9.76 3.59
CA ASP A 237 -15.30 -10.64 4.66
C ASP A 237 -14.21 -10.86 5.72
N PHE A 238 -12.96 -11.08 5.30
CA PHE A 238 -11.81 -11.26 6.19
C PHE A 238 -11.51 -10.03 7.03
N LEU A 239 -11.54 -8.85 6.43
CA LEU A 239 -11.28 -7.58 7.13
C LEU A 239 -12.42 -7.20 8.07
N GLY A 240 -13.64 -7.59 7.76
CA GLY A 240 -14.84 -7.29 8.54
C GLY A 240 -15.32 -5.84 8.42
N GLY A 241 -16.60 -5.61 8.65
CA GLY A 241 -17.24 -4.30 8.48
C GLY A 241 -16.70 -3.21 9.41
N ASP A 242 -16.29 -3.57 10.62
CA ASP A 242 -15.75 -2.61 11.61
C ASP A 242 -14.41 -2.03 11.14
N LEU A 243 -13.55 -2.87 10.56
CA LEU A 243 -12.24 -2.44 10.10
C LEU A 243 -12.33 -1.55 8.85
N VAL A 244 -13.23 -1.89 7.91
CA VAL A 244 -13.49 -1.06 6.72
C VAL A 244 -13.97 0.34 7.11
N ASN A 245 -14.63 0.49 8.25
CA ASN A 245 -15.13 1.77 8.75
C ASN A 245 -14.14 2.57 9.59
N ILE A 246 -12.94 2.02 9.89
CA ILE A 246 -11.89 2.78 10.58
C ILE A 246 -11.27 3.79 9.60
N HIS A 247 -11.17 5.05 10.05
CA HIS A 247 -10.54 6.11 9.26
C HIS A 247 -9.00 5.95 9.32
N LEU A 248 -8.43 5.13 8.43
CA LEU A 248 -6.99 4.96 8.25
C LEU A 248 -6.50 5.83 7.10
N ILE A 249 -5.35 6.46 7.31
CA ILE A 249 -4.66 7.32 6.32
C ILE A 249 -3.21 6.90 6.08
N PHE A 250 -2.73 5.87 6.78
CA PHE A 250 -1.33 5.43 6.70
C PHE A 250 -1.21 3.91 6.83
N MET A 251 -0.41 3.28 5.96
CA MET A 251 -0.15 1.83 5.90
C MET A 251 -1.38 0.93 5.67
N GLU A 252 -2.49 1.47 5.28
CA GLU A 252 -3.69 0.71 4.95
C GLU A 252 -3.48 -0.24 3.76
N ASP A 253 -2.60 0.13 2.83
CA ASP A 253 -2.15 -0.70 1.70
C ASP A 253 -1.63 -2.04 2.16
N PHE A 254 -0.82 -2.02 3.21
CA PHE A 254 -0.24 -3.22 3.79
C PHE A 254 -1.33 -4.14 4.35
N LEU A 255 -2.36 -3.58 5.00
CA LEU A 255 -3.47 -4.34 5.54
C LEU A 255 -4.34 -4.95 4.43
N ILE A 256 -4.62 -4.19 3.37
CA ILE A 256 -5.35 -4.66 2.19
C ILE A 256 -4.57 -5.78 1.51
N SER A 257 -3.26 -5.59 1.29
CA SER A 257 -2.39 -6.61 0.70
C SER A 257 -2.28 -7.85 1.58
N PHE A 258 -2.24 -7.69 2.91
CA PHE A 258 -2.27 -8.81 3.84
C PHE A 258 -3.55 -9.64 3.68
N ALA A 259 -4.71 -8.97 3.66
CA ALA A 259 -5.98 -9.66 3.44
C ALA A 259 -5.99 -10.41 2.10
N ALA A 260 -5.47 -9.80 1.04
CA ALA A 260 -5.38 -10.44 -0.27
C ALA A 260 -4.54 -11.72 -0.22
N PHE A 261 -3.32 -11.69 0.30
CA PHE A 261 -2.48 -12.88 0.38
C PHE A 261 -3.01 -13.95 1.35
N ARG A 262 -3.75 -13.56 2.39
CA ARG A 262 -4.37 -14.50 3.33
C ARG A 262 -5.58 -15.22 2.76
N THR A 263 -6.27 -14.62 1.81
CA THR A 263 -7.54 -15.14 1.27
C THR A 263 -7.43 -15.63 -0.18
N ALA A 264 -6.35 -15.33 -0.89
CA ALA A 264 -6.11 -15.80 -2.23
C ALA A 264 -5.84 -17.32 -2.28
N ASP A 265 -6.39 -17.96 -3.29
CA ASP A 265 -6.15 -19.37 -3.61
C ASP A 265 -5.06 -19.54 -4.69
N SER A 266 -4.67 -18.47 -5.37
CA SER A 266 -3.57 -18.46 -6.33
C SER A 266 -2.94 -17.06 -6.46
N PHE A 267 -1.62 -17.04 -6.67
CA PHE A 267 -0.85 -15.82 -6.89
C PHE A 267 0.22 -16.03 -7.94
N MET A 268 0.47 -15.00 -8.74
CA MET A 268 1.60 -14.98 -9.66
C MET A 268 2.20 -13.57 -9.75
N LEU A 269 3.53 -13.52 -9.85
CA LEU A 269 4.28 -12.31 -10.16
C LEU A 269 4.65 -12.33 -11.64
N MET A 270 4.26 -11.29 -12.39
CA MET A 270 4.65 -11.11 -13.79
C MET A 270 5.72 -10.04 -13.94
N LYS A 271 6.68 -10.28 -14.85
CA LYS A 271 7.72 -9.30 -15.16
C LYS A 271 7.19 -8.27 -16.16
N PHE A 272 6.55 -7.23 -15.66
CA PHE A 272 5.92 -6.21 -16.49
C PHE A 272 5.82 -4.87 -15.76
N PHE A 273 6.46 -3.82 -16.27
CA PHE A 273 6.32 -2.49 -15.69
C PHE A 273 4.99 -1.86 -16.09
N GLY A 274 4.16 -1.61 -15.10
CA GLY A 274 2.80 -1.12 -15.33
C GLY A 274 2.53 0.30 -14.86
N VAL A 275 3.03 0.65 -13.69
CA VAL A 275 2.68 1.88 -12.97
C VAL A 275 3.94 2.71 -12.70
N TRP A 276 3.78 4.01 -12.79
CA TRP A 276 4.72 4.98 -12.24
C TRP A 276 4.14 5.57 -10.96
N HIS A 277 4.91 5.48 -9.88
CA HIS A 277 4.58 6.01 -8.56
C HIS A 277 5.41 7.25 -8.24
N TRP A 278 4.73 8.31 -7.80
CA TRP A 278 5.38 9.56 -7.44
C TRP A 278 5.78 9.61 -5.96
N ASN A 279 6.93 9.07 -5.63
CA ASN A 279 7.42 8.94 -4.24
C ASN A 279 7.62 10.26 -3.48
N SER A 280 7.87 11.35 -4.19
CA SER A 280 8.15 12.66 -3.58
C SER A 280 7.11 13.71 -3.91
N ASN A 281 5.85 13.30 -4.14
CA ASN A 281 4.77 14.26 -4.36
C ASN A 281 4.64 15.21 -3.17
N PRO A 282 4.94 16.51 -3.30
CA PRO A 282 4.91 17.45 -2.19
C PRO A 282 3.51 17.62 -1.58
N ASN A 283 2.46 17.27 -2.34
CA ASN A 283 1.10 17.28 -1.87
C ASN A 283 0.64 15.89 -1.37
N GLY A 284 1.46 14.87 -1.53
CA GLY A 284 1.19 13.52 -1.07
C GLY A 284 1.17 13.42 0.46
N MET A 285 0.39 12.47 0.99
CA MET A 285 0.31 12.27 2.44
C MET A 285 1.64 11.82 3.07
N THR A 286 2.48 11.13 2.31
CA THR A 286 3.79 10.66 2.78
C THR A 286 4.85 11.75 2.83
N SER A 287 4.87 12.69 1.89
CA SER A 287 5.89 13.75 1.79
C SER A 287 5.68 14.90 2.75
N LYS A 288 4.46 15.21 3.15
CA LYS A 288 4.18 16.22 4.20
C LYS A 288 4.80 15.90 5.56
N VAL A 289 5.40 14.74 5.70
CA VAL A 289 6.04 14.27 6.94
C VAL A 289 7.54 14.53 6.95
N SER A 290 8.21 14.48 5.80
CA SER A 290 9.67 14.68 5.71
C SER A 290 10.12 16.14 5.90
N GLU A 291 9.28 17.12 5.59
CA GLU A 291 9.64 18.55 5.74
C GLU A 291 9.59 19.06 7.19
N ILE A 292 9.04 18.28 8.12
CA ILE A 292 8.84 18.71 9.53
C ILE A 292 9.95 18.18 10.45
N GLU A 293 10.88 17.36 9.96
CA GLU A 293 11.81 16.62 10.81
C GLU A 293 13.08 17.38 11.22
N GLU A 294 13.40 18.55 10.67
CA GLU A 294 14.75 19.10 10.89
C GLU A 294 14.91 20.15 12.00
N GLU A 295 13.93 20.93 12.44
CA GLU A 295 14.26 22.02 13.37
C GLU A 295 13.33 22.35 14.56
N ASN A 296 12.10 21.87 14.68
CA ASN A 296 11.28 22.21 15.86
C ASN A 296 10.35 21.09 16.33
N PHE A 297 10.51 20.70 17.58
CA PHE A 297 9.79 19.66 18.34
C PHE A 297 8.31 19.98 18.66
N VAL A 298 7.53 20.41 17.69
CA VAL A 298 6.07 20.45 17.83
C VAL A 298 5.50 19.38 16.92
N TYR A 299 5.05 18.26 17.50
CA TYR A 299 4.40 17.19 16.74
C TYR A 299 3.07 17.69 16.20
N PRO A 300 2.87 17.82 14.89
CA PRO A 300 1.56 18.09 14.33
C PRO A 300 0.59 16.94 14.66
N GLU A 301 -0.70 17.24 14.80
CA GLU A 301 -1.77 16.24 14.98
C GLU A 301 -1.69 15.09 13.97
N TYR A 302 -1.16 15.34 12.80
CA TYR A 302 -0.95 14.40 11.73
C TYR A 302 0.06 13.28 12.06
N SER A 303 1.15 13.58 12.77
CA SER A 303 2.12 12.56 13.20
C SER A 303 1.49 11.62 14.23
N ASN A 304 0.72 12.16 15.16
CA ASN A 304 0.00 11.35 16.15
C ASN A 304 -1.04 10.44 15.50
N LYS A 305 -1.76 10.93 14.46
CA LYS A 305 -2.70 10.12 13.70
C LYS A 305 -2.04 8.96 12.98
N LYS A 306 -0.92 9.20 12.27
CA LYS A 306 -0.15 8.15 11.59
C LYS A 306 0.30 7.04 12.53
N ILE A 307 0.75 7.41 13.73
CA ILE A 307 1.16 6.43 14.74
C ILE A 307 -0.04 5.64 15.23
N GLY A 308 -1.15 6.33 15.50
CA GLY A 308 -2.39 5.68 15.87
C GLY A 308 -2.86 4.67 14.81
N ASP A 309 -2.81 5.04 13.54
CA ASP A 309 -3.13 4.16 12.42
C ASP A 309 -2.18 2.96 12.36
N TYR A 310 -0.86 3.22 12.46
CA TYR A 310 0.18 2.19 12.47
C TYR A 310 -0.07 1.15 13.58
N LEU A 311 -0.24 1.60 14.82
CA LEU A 311 -0.53 0.71 15.94
C LEU A 311 -1.86 -0.04 15.78
N THR A 312 -2.87 0.59 15.20
CA THR A 312 -4.16 -0.03 14.94
C THR A 312 -4.02 -1.15 13.92
N ILE A 313 -3.29 -0.91 12.82
CA ILE A 313 -3.03 -1.93 11.80
C ILE A 313 -2.28 -3.11 12.40
N TRP A 314 -1.23 -2.87 13.19
CA TRP A 314 -0.46 -3.94 13.81
C TRP A 314 -1.27 -4.74 14.82
N GLU A 315 -2.11 -4.09 15.60
CA GLU A 315 -3.03 -4.77 16.53
C GLU A 315 -3.98 -5.70 15.77
N LYS A 316 -4.53 -5.25 14.64
CA LYS A 316 -5.39 -6.07 13.77
C LYS A 316 -4.64 -7.23 13.14
N LEU A 317 -3.42 -7.02 12.66
CA LEU A 317 -2.58 -8.08 12.14
C LEU A 317 -2.28 -9.14 13.21
N PHE A 318 -2.09 -8.75 14.47
CA PHE A 318 -1.96 -9.67 15.60
C PHE A 318 -3.25 -10.46 15.83
N GLU A 319 -4.42 -9.83 15.74
CA GLU A 319 -5.71 -10.53 15.86
C GLU A 319 -5.88 -11.56 14.74
N PHE A 320 -5.65 -11.18 13.50
CA PHE A 320 -5.78 -12.07 12.35
C PHE A 320 -4.81 -13.26 12.34
N THR A 321 -3.72 -13.17 13.09
CA THR A 321 -2.72 -14.24 13.21
C THR A 321 -2.81 -15.02 14.52
N GLU A 322 -3.80 -14.74 15.37
CA GLU A 322 -3.87 -15.31 16.72
C GLU A 322 -4.01 -16.85 16.71
N ASP A 323 -4.73 -17.38 15.73
CA ASP A 323 -4.97 -18.80 15.59
C ASP A 323 -4.01 -19.52 14.63
N SER A 324 -2.99 -18.83 14.14
CA SER A 324 -2.03 -19.39 13.18
C SER A 324 -0.69 -19.73 13.87
N PRO A 325 -0.35 -21.01 14.03
CA PRO A 325 0.91 -21.42 14.67
C PRO A 325 2.15 -21.00 13.89
N ASP A 326 2.04 -20.84 12.57
CA ASP A 326 3.15 -20.52 11.66
C ASP A 326 3.55 -19.03 11.69
N ASP A 327 2.75 -18.18 12.33
CA ASP A 327 2.96 -16.73 12.30
C ASP A 327 3.84 -16.18 13.47
N GLY A 328 4.48 -17.05 14.24
CA GLY A 328 5.32 -16.61 15.37
C GLY A 328 6.47 -15.69 14.97
N ILE A 329 7.16 -16.00 13.86
CA ILE A 329 8.25 -15.17 13.34
C ILE A 329 7.69 -13.84 12.80
N PHE A 330 6.55 -13.86 12.15
CA PHE A 330 5.86 -12.68 11.68
C PHE A 330 5.51 -11.72 12.83
N ARG A 331 4.90 -12.24 13.90
CA ARG A 331 4.57 -11.46 15.12
C ARG A 331 5.81 -10.86 15.76
N LEU A 332 6.92 -11.63 15.81
CA LEU A 332 8.18 -11.15 16.34
C LEU A 332 8.77 -10.01 15.50
N ASN A 333 8.69 -10.13 14.17
CA ASN A 333 9.17 -9.11 13.26
C ASN A 333 8.38 -7.80 13.36
N ILE A 334 7.06 -7.89 13.52
CA ILE A 334 6.21 -6.73 13.80
C ILE A 334 6.68 -6.00 15.07
N LEU A 335 6.84 -6.72 16.16
CA LEU A 335 7.29 -6.12 17.42
C LEU A 335 8.68 -5.50 17.30
N TYR A 336 9.57 -6.14 16.57
CA TYR A 336 10.88 -5.59 16.30
C TYR A 336 10.79 -4.24 15.59
N ILE A 337 9.99 -4.12 14.51
CA ILE A 337 9.76 -2.87 13.78
C ILE A 337 9.19 -1.81 14.72
N LEU A 338 8.20 -2.18 15.54
CA LEU A 338 7.58 -1.28 16.50
C LEU A 338 8.56 -0.74 17.56
N ILE A 339 9.50 -1.56 18.01
CA ILE A 339 10.39 -1.22 19.13
C ILE A 339 11.69 -0.57 18.65
N VAL A 340 12.24 -1.02 17.53
CA VAL A 340 13.60 -0.65 17.07
C VAL A 340 13.60 0.31 15.91
N GLY A 341 12.48 0.49 15.21
CA GLY A 341 12.34 1.46 14.13
C GLY A 341 12.76 2.86 14.57
N ARG A 342 13.70 3.50 13.84
CA ARG A 342 14.35 4.77 14.25
C ARG A 342 13.35 5.88 14.60
N ASP A 343 12.26 5.95 13.86
CA ASP A 343 11.28 7.02 13.99
C ASP A 343 10.27 6.77 15.11
N LEU A 344 10.01 5.49 15.40
CA LEU A 344 9.09 5.08 16.46
C LEU A 344 9.65 5.32 17.86
N ARG A 345 10.98 5.36 18.04
CA ARG A 345 11.59 5.67 19.35
C ARG A 345 11.21 7.03 19.89
N LYS A 346 11.05 8.03 19.00
CA LYS A 346 10.60 9.38 19.39
C LYS A 346 9.11 9.41 19.75
N ILE A 347 8.36 8.47 19.26
CA ILE A 347 6.90 8.40 19.23
C ILE A 347 6.33 7.71 20.47
N PHE A 348 7.00 6.65 20.95
CA PHE A 348 6.60 5.94 22.17
C PHE A 348 6.81 6.72 23.48
N SER A 349 7.29 7.97 23.37
CA SER A 349 7.32 8.88 24.51
C SER A 349 5.93 9.33 24.98
N LEU A 350 4.90 9.21 24.15
CA LEU A 350 3.52 9.53 24.54
C LEU A 350 2.90 8.35 25.28
N SER A 351 2.42 8.58 26.52
CA SER A 351 1.93 7.56 27.45
C SER A 351 0.91 6.60 26.82
N TYR A 352 -0.01 7.11 26.01
CA TYR A 352 -1.05 6.30 25.35
C TYR A 352 -0.50 5.25 24.37
N HIS A 353 0.45 5.65 23.53
CA HIS A 353 1.03 4.74 22.53
C HIS A 353 1.92 3.68 23.18
N TYR A 354 2.56 4.02 24.28
CA TYR A 354 3.37 3.08 25.05
C TYR A 354 2.53 1.99 25.71
N GLU A 355 1.39 2.33 26.31
CA GLU A 355 0.48 1.34 26.88
C GLU A 355 -0.06 0.38 25.81
N LYS A 356 -0.40 0.89 24.64
CA LYS A 356 -0.84 0.06 23.52
C LYS A 356 0.26 -0.91 23.09
N LEU A 357 1.51 -0.46 23.01
CA LEU A 357 2.65 -1.34 22.71
C LEU A 357 2.86 -2.42 23.78
N LEU A 358 2.77 -2.06 25.05
CA LEU A 358 2.88 -3.03 26.15
C LEU A 358 1.76 -4.08 26.09
N ASN A 359 0.55 -3.69 25.75
CA ASN A 359 -0.55 -4.62 25.55
C ASN A 359 -0.28 -5.60 24.39
N ILE A 360 0.26 -5.13 23.27
CA ILE A 360 0.70 -5.98 22.16
C ILE A 360 1.78 -6.96 22.64
N CYS A 361 2.79 -6.49 23.37
CA CYS A 361 3.83 -7.34 23.97
C CYS A 361 3.22 -8.41 24.88
N HIS A 362 2.30 -8.02 25.75
CA HIS A 362 1.67 -8.94 26.71
C HIS A 362 0.81 -9.99 26.01
N ARG A 363 0.01 -9.59 25.02
CA ARG A 363 -0.78 -10.53 24.21
C ARG A 363 0.11 -11.54 23.50
N PHE A 364 1.23 -11.08 22.92
CA PHE A 364 2.15 -11.98 22.24
C PHE A 364 2.85 -12.93 23.23
N TYR A 365 3.27 -12.44 24.38
CA TYR A 365 3.92 -13.27 25.41
C TYR A 365 3.02 -14.42 25.89
N ASN A 366 1.71 -14.21 25.91
CA ASN A 366 0.70 -15.20 26.29
C ASN A 366 0.08 -15.94 25.09
N TRP A 367 0.63 -15.76 23.88
CA TRP A 367 0.11 -16.43 22.72
C TRP A 367 0.35 -17.95 22.80
N LYS A 368 -0.71 -18.74 22.53
CA LYS A 368 -0.72 -20.20 22.74
C LYS A 368 0.30 -21.00 21.92
N TYR A 369 0.79 -20.43 20.80
CA TYR A 369 1.78 -21.07 19.92
C TYR A 369 3.19 -20.49 20.07
N ILE A 370 3.46 -19.68 21.09
CA ILE A 370 4.78 -19.08 21.29
C ILE A 370 5.80 -20.16 21.63
N THR A 371 6.89 -20.23 20.86
CA THR A 371 8.01 -21.12 21.18
C THR A 371 8.93 -20.49 22.24
N PRO A 372 9.73 -21.30 22.98
CA PRO A 372 10.70 -20.78 23.95
C PRO A 372 11.68 -19.77 23.33
N GLU A 373 12.12 -20.01 22.09
CA GLU A 373 13.05 -19.15 21.36
C GLU A 373 12.41 -17.80 21.03
N ILE A 374 11.17 -17.81 20.52
CA ILE A 374 10.39 -16.59 20.23
C ILE A 374 10.11 -15.84 21.55
N LYS A 375 9.77 -16.53 22.62
CA LYS A 375 9.51 -15.94 23.94
C LYS A 375 10.74 -15.24 24.50
N MET A 376 11.91 -15.84 24.34
CA MET A 376 13.18 -15.23 24.74
C MET A 376 13.48 -13.94 23.96
N GLN A 377 13.33 -13.97 22.63
CA GLN A 377 13.51 -12.81 21.76
C GLN A 377 12.52 -11.69 22.12
N LEU A 378 11.25 -12.05 22.30
CA LEU A 378 10.19 -11.12 22.69
C LEU A 378 10.53 -10.43 24.02
N SER A 379 11.03 -11.17 25.02
CA SER A 379 11.43 -10.62 26.32
C SER A 379 12.53 -9.56 26.17
N ILE A 380 13.48 -9.76 25.26
CA ILE A 380 14.54 -8.78 24.96
C ILE A 380 13.93 -7.50 24.37
N TYR A 381 13.01 -7.62 23.41
CA TYR A 381 12.40 -6.46 22.76
C TYR A 381 11.49 -5.69 23.69
N CYS A 382 10.65 -6.37 24.46
CA CYS A 382 9.77 -5.71 25.43
C CYS A 382 10.59 -5.01 26.53
N LYS A 383 11.72 -5.60 26.99
CA LYS A 383 12.64 -4.94 27.91
C LYS A 383 13.26 -3.70 27.31
N GLN A 384 13.73 -3.75 26.06
CA GLN A 384 14.25 -2.59 25.33
C GLN A 384 13.19 -1.48 25.19
N ALA A 385 11.93 -1.83 24.92
CA ALA A 385 10.84 -0.88 24.86
C ALA A 385 10.64 -0.15 26.19
N VAL A 386 10.70 -0.87 27.31
CA VAL A 386 10.62 -0.30 28.67
C VAL A 386 11.80 0.63 28.93
N GLU A 387 13.03 0.18 28.66
CA GLU A 387 14.26 0.96 28.90
C GLU A 387 14.31 2.25 28.08
N LEU A 388 13.87 2.21 26.82
CA LEU A 388 13.80 3.39 25.95
C LEU A 388 12.72 4.39 26.36
N SER A 389 11.67 3.96 27.06
CA SER A 389 10.57 4.82 27.49
C SER A 389 10.91 5.68 28.71
N ILE A 390 11.78 5.20 29.60
CA ILE A 390 12.07 5.86 30.89
C ILE A 390 12.70 7.26 30.74
N PRO A 391 13.76 7.46 29.93
CA PRO A 391 14.36 8.77 29.73
C PRO A 391 13.40 9.78 29.08
N MET A 392 12.55 9.28 28.19
CA MET A 392 11.59 10.08 27.45
C MET A 392 10.42 10.51 28.33
N ARG A 393 9.91 9.62 29.20
CA ARG A 393 8.89 9.98 30.21
C ARG A 393 9.37 11.10 31.14
N LYS A 394 10.62 11.03 31.61
CA LYS A 394 11.22 12.09 32.45
C LYS A 394 11.35 13.43 31.71
N LYS A 395 11.67 13.41 30.41
CA LYS A 395 11.82 14.62 29.59
C LYS A 395 10.48 15.30 29.32
N TYR A 396 9.38 14.55 29.18
CA TYR A 396 8.05 15.07 28.85
C TYR A 396 7.12 15.26 30.04
N ALA A 397 7.39 14.62 31.19
CA ALA A 397 6.66 14.90 32.44
C ALA A 397 6.73 16.40 32.85
N LEU A 398 7.80 17.08 32.44
CA LEU A 398 7.98 18.53 32.65
C LEU A 398 7.07 19.43 31.79
N PHE A 399 6.33 18.88 30.85
CA PHE A 399 5.39 19.64 29.98
C PHE A 399 3.92 19.42 30.34
N TYR A 400 3.61 18.57 31.32
CA TYR A 400 2.26 18.24 31.76
C TYR A 400 1.99 18.60 33.24
N GLU A 401 2.97 19.25 33.94
CA GLU A 401 2.77 20.00 35.16
C GLU A 401 2.63 21.51 34.85
#